data_dea092d6bac43691368d03ae6c00a4b1
#
_entry.id   dea092d6bac43691368d03ae6c00a4b1
#
_cell.length_a   1.000
_cell.length_b   1.000
_cell.length_c   1.000
_cell.angle_alpha   90.00
_cell.angle_beta   90.00
_cell.angle_gamma   90.00
#
_symmetry.space_group_name_H-M   'P 1'
#
loop_
_entity.id
_entity.type
_entity.pdbx_description
1 polymer ?
#
loop_
_entity_poly.entity_id
_entity_poly.type
_entity_poly.pdbx_seq_one_letter_code
_entity_poly.pdbx_strand_id
1 'polypeptide(L)'
;MLEKIKTNRFCQFIWPYLLIILATTIVISPQLISHTILASDDTADTLFHYSRFYDAGMQLKSGIFSIFQTNFTFQQSGRIINAIYGPLFAYFNGILVLIAGNWFNYQVILAYLISLLGAGSMYYLLKQVGINKLLATVMGIIYINIGMIPAFINRSSFNGWGQALMPLVVLCSVRMICDKKQPINWIQLMIVMSLLIQVHVLSTLMAVLLLIPFFIYSLIINNNSKKVWIPFIKAVLGTVVLSANVIGAFLVLMPTNHLSATTEFDLSRGGLRPHMLWHNEYGTAFAYILPIFVLLIIAQFIYVVMHYKRNKLNTFVTIWGTVLLGLSSFVFPWGLVQRVFPSLKSYFQFPFRLTVVAY
;
A
#
# COMPACT_ATOMS: atom_id res chain seq x y z
N MET A 1 -19.33 -26.04 -35.82
CA MET A 1 -20.54 -25.54 -35.14
C MET A 1 -20.32 -25.66 -33.65
N LEU A 2 -19.52 -24.76 -33.10
CA LEU A 2 -19.27 -24.69 -31.65
C LEU A 2 -20.35 -23.75 -31.08
N GLU A 3 -21.34 -24.32 -30.42
CA GLU A 3 -22.33 -23.58 -29.68
C GLU A 3 -21.59 -22.58 -28.76
N LYS A 4 -21.88 -21.29 -28.94
CA LYS A 4 -21.53 -20.25 -27.97
C LYS A 4 -22.22 -20.63 -26.68
N ILE A 5 -21.51 -21.32 -25.81
CA ILE A 5 -21.90 -21.44 -24.40
C ILE A 5 -22.08 -19.99 -23.93
N LYS A 6 -23.30 -19.57 -23.72
CA LYS A 6 -23.63 -18.33 -23.02
C LYS A 6 -23.07 -18.48 -21.61
N THR A 7 -21.79 -18.21 -21.45
CA THR A 7 -21.16 -18.17 -20.14
C THR A 7 -21.97 -17.20 -19.31
N ASN A 8 -22.58 -17.70 -18.26
CA ASN A 8 -23.40 -16.95 -17.35
C ASN A 8 -22.61 -15.70 -16.91
N ARG A 9 -23.22 -14.52 -16.96
CA ARG A 9 -22.57 -13.25 -16.57
C ARG A 9 -21.92 -13.35 -15.19
N PHE A 10 -22.50 -14.14 -14.30
CA PHE A 10 -21.98 -14.45 -12.98
C PHE A 10 -20.63 -15.19 -13.04
N CYS A 11 -20.50 -16.23 -13.86
CA CYS A 11 -19.23 -16.93 -14.05
C CYS A 11 -18.14 -16.01 -14.63
N GLN A 12 -18.52 -15.12 -15.55
CA GLN A 12 -17.59 -14.12 -16.11
C GLN A 12 -17.14 -13.08 -15.08
N PHE A 13 -17.91 -12.83 -14.04
CA PHE A 13 -17.55 -11.91 -12.98
C PHE A 13 -16.63 -12.56 -11.95
N ILE A 14 -16.87 -13.81 -11.58
CA ILE A 14 -16.21 -14.49 -10.46
C ILE A 14 -14.84 -15.08 -10.80
N TRP A 15 -14.64 -15.59 -12.04
CA TRP A 15 -13.42 -16.32 -12.35
C TRP A 15 -12.09 -15.57 -12.08
N PRO A 16 -11.98 -14.22 -12.25
CA PRO A 16 -10.74 -13.53 -11.88
C PRO A 16 -10.40 -13.67 -10.40
N TYR A 17 -11.41 -13.56 -9.56
CA TYR A 17 -11.24 -13.68 -8.09
C TYR A 17 -10.89 -15.12 -7.69
N LEU A 18 -11.47 -16.13 -8.36
CA LEU A 18 -11.11 -17.53 -8.14
C LEU A 18 -9.64 -17.81 -8.51
N LEU A 19 -9.15 -17.22 -9.60
CA LEU A 19 -7.74 -17.34 -9.96
C LEU A 19 -6.81 -16.63 -8.95
N ILE A 20 -7.22 -15.48 -8.42
CA ILE A 20 -6.47 -14.79 -7.37
C ILE A 20 -6.42 -15.64 -6.10
N ILE A 21 -7.54 -16.22 -5.69
CA ILE A 21 -7.62 -17.14 -4.54
C ILE A 21 -6.70 -18.34 -4.76
N LEU A 22 -6.77 -18.97 -5.93
CA LEU A 22 -5.92 -20.10 -6.29
C LEU A 22 -4.44 -19.75 -6.23
N ALA A 23 -4.05 -18.62 -6.83
CA ALA A 23 -2.67 -18.13 -6.78
C ALA A 23 -2.21 -17.85 -5.34
N THR A 24 -3.06 -17.25 -4.52
CA THR A 24 -2.77 -17.03 -3.10
C THR A 24 -2.60 -18.36 -2.36
N THR A 25 -3.49 -19.34 -2.60
CA THR A 25 -3.38 -20.68 -2.00
C THR A 25 -2.06 -21.35 -2.35
N ILE A 26 -1.59 -21.21 -3.60
CA ILE A 26 -0.28 -21.74 -4.01
C ILE A 26 0.84 -21.07 -3.22
N VAL A 27 0.79 -19.72 -3.08
CA VAL A 27 1.83 -18.96 -2.35
C VAL A 27 1.89 -19.35 -0.87
N ILE A 28 0.74 -19.51 -0.22
CA ILE A 28 0.68 -19.86 1.22
C ILE A 28 0.66 -21.38 1.48
N SER A 29 0.76 -22.22 0.44
CA SER A 29 0.69 -23.68 0.60
C SER A 29 1.72 -24.24 1.59
N PRO A 30 2.98 -23.76 1.69
CA PRO A 30 3.90 -24.21 2.71
C PRO A 30 3.39 -23.96 4.13
N GLN A 31 2.79 -22.78 4.37
CA GLN A 31 2.18 -22.44 5.65
C GLN A 31 0.97 -23.33 5.97
N LEU A 32 0.11 -23.58 4.98
CA LEU A 32 -1.06 -24.44 5.14
C LEU A 32 -0.69 -25.87 5.46
N ILE A 33 0.35 -26.41 4.81
CA ILE A 33 0.82 -27.78 5.02
C ILE A 33 1.52 -27.94 6.39
N SER A 34 2.36 -26.98 6.75
CA SER A 34 3.12 -27.02 8.00
C SER A 34 2.33 -26.61 9.25
N HIS A 35 1.16 -25.99 9.07
CA HIS A 35 0.37 -25.36 10.15
C HIS A 35 1.19 -24.41 11.02
N THR A 36 2.20 -23.73 10.44
CA THR A 36 3.09 -22.84 11.20
C THR A 36 2.56 -21.41 11.24
N ILE A 37 2.77 -20.76 12.37
CA ILE A 37 2.61 -19.32 12.49
C ILE A 37 3.87 -18.66 11.96
N LEU A 38 3.72 -17.79 10.96
CA LEU A 38 4.85 -17.06 10.41
C LEU A 38 5.21 -15.92 11.36
N ALA A 39 6.43 -15.92 11.85
CA ALA A 39 7.00 -14.82 12.61
C ALA A 39 8.13 -14.19 11.78
N SER A 40 8.26 -12.88 11.84
CA SER A 40 9.43 -12.19 11.29
C SER A 40 10.62 -12.43 12.20
N ASP A 41 11.83 -12.53 11.63
CA ASP A 41 13.09 -12.48 12.42
C ASP A 41 13.21 -11.12 13.15
N ASP A 42 12.57 -10.09 12.58
CA ASP A 42 12.34 -8.79 13.19
C ASP A 42 11.02 -8.81 13.98
N THR A 43 11.03 -9.57 15.07
CA THR A 43 9.83 -9.91 15.86
C THR A 43 9.12 -8.71 16.47
N ALA A 44 9.78 -7.56 16.60
CA ALA A 44 9.28 -6.40 17.30
C ALA A 44 8.02 -5.83 16.64
N ASP A 45 8.03 -5.58 15.34
CA ASP A 45 6.88 -4.97 14.62
C ASP A 45 5.69 -5.92 14.54
N THR A 46 5.92 -7.21 14.29
CA THR A 46 4.86 -8.21 14.20
C THR A 46 4.14 -8.36 15.55
N LEU A 47 4.91 -8.53 16.65
CA LEU A 47 4.34 -8.64 17.99
C LEU A 47 3.62 -7.37 18.42
N PHE A 48 4.16 -6.19 18.06
CA PHE A 48 3.52 -4.91 18.32
C PHE A 48 2.15 -4.83 17.65
N HIS A 49 2.05 -5.18 16.37
CA HIS A 49 0.77 -5.14 15.65
C HIS A 49 -0.20 -6.20 16.15
N TYR A 50 0.25 -7.41 16.42
CA TYR A 50 -0.61 -8.47 16.95
C TYR A 50 -1.14 -8.14 18.33
N SER A 51 -0.31 -7.56 19.21
CA SER A 51 -0.73 -7.09 20.52
C SER A 51 -1.83 -6.03 20.43
N ARG A 52 -1.68 -5.02 19.55
CA ARG A 52 -2.71 -3.99 19.40
C ARG A 52 -4.02 -4.52 18.79
N PHE A 53 -3.97 -5.55 17.92
CA PHE A 53 -5.16 -6.17 17.35
C PHE A 53 -5.85 -7.09 18.34
N TYR A 54 -5.08 -7.84 19.13
CA TYR A 54 -5.63 -8.61 20.24
C TYR A 54 -6.32 -7.71 21.26
N ASP A 55 -5.69 -6.60 21.63
CA ASP A 55 -6.27 -5.60 22.53
C ASP A 55 -7.62 -5.08 22.00
N ALA A 56 -7.66 -4.66 20.72
CA ALA A 56 -8.89 -4.21 20.06
C ALA A 56 -9.98 -5.32 20.05
N GLY A 57 -9.61 -6.56 19.80
CA GLY A 57 -10.52 -7.71 19.87
C GLY A 57 -11.06 -7.92 21.28
N MET A 58 -10.21 -7.88 22.28
CA MET A 58 -10.64 -8.02 23.70
C MET A 58 -11.48 -6.84 24.18
N GLN A 59 -11.21 -5.63 23.73
CA GLN A 59 -12.09 -4.48 23.99
C GLN A 59 -13.48 -4.70 23.40
N LEU A 60 -13.58 -5.18 22.17
CA LEU A 60 -14.87 -5.54 21.55
C LEU A 60 -15.59 -6.63 22.34
N LYS A 61 -14.90 -7.69 22.76
CA LYS A 61 -15.47 -8.80 23.51
C LYS A 61 -15.96 -8.39 24.89
N SER A 62 -15.24 -7.49 25.58
CA SER A 62 -15.55 -7.03 26.95
C SER A 62 -16.55 -5.88 26.98
N GLY A 63 -16.77 -5.18 25.86
CA GLY A 63 -17.53 -3.93 25.82
C GLY A 63 -16.82 -2.71 26.41
N ILE A 64 -15.51 -2.83 26.71
CA ILE A 64 -14.69 -1.74 27.29
C ILE A 64 -13.88 -1.12 26.14
N PHE A 65 -14.41 -0.06 25.55
CA PHE A 65 -13.79 0.58 24.39
C PHE A 65 -12.85 1.72 24.80
N SER A 66 -11.66 1.74 24.18
CA SER A 66 -10.75 2.87 24.26
C SER A 66 -9.96 3.02 22.96
N ILE A 67 -10.20 4.11 22.24
CA ILE A 67 -9.44 4.42 21.03
C ILE A 67 -8.00 4.85 21.38
N PHE A 68 -7.81 5.49 22.53
CA PHE A 68 -6.53 6.08 22.91
C PHE A 68 -5.58 5.08 23.53
N GLN A 69 -6.03 4.26 24.46
CA GLN A 69 -5.16 3.40 25.24
C GLN A 69 -5.48 1.91 25.09
N THR A 70 -4.46 1.08 25.29
CA THR A 70 -4.59 -0.38 25.38
C THR A 70 -5.02 -0.78 26.77
N ASN A 71 -5.96 -1.73 26.88
CA ASN A 71 -6.52 -2.21 28.15
C ASN A 71 -6.11 -3.64 28.49
N PHE A 72 -5.81 -4.46 27.49
CA PHE A 72 -5.61 -5.92 27.63
C PHE A 72 -4.19 -6.39 27.28
N THR A 73 -3.38 -5.53 26.66
CA THR A 73 -2.01 -5.84 26.25
C THR A 73 -1.01 -4.84 26.80
N PHE A 74 0.26 -5.01 26.46
CA PHE A 74 1.36 -4.16 26.94
C PHE A 74 1.38 -4.00 28.46
N GLN A 75 1.16 -5.14 29.17
CA GLN A 75 1.12 -5.22 30.64
C GLN A 75 0.03 -4.30 31.26
N GLN A 76 -1.03 -4.02 30.50
CA GLN A 76 -2.13 -3.14 30.92
C GLN A 76 -1.67 -1.73 31.31
N SER A 77 -0.57 -1.27 30.73
CA SER A 77 0.04 0.03 31.03
C SER A 77 -0.73 1.23 30.49
N GLY A 78 -1.85 1.02 29.80
CA GLY A 78 -2.63 2.09 29.16
C GLY A 78 -1.89 2.77 28.02
N ARG A 79 -1.05 2.03 27.29
CA ARG A 79 -0.19 2.58 26.23
C ARG A 79 -1.02 3.17 25.10
N ILE A 80 -0.73 4.42 24.72
CA ILE A 80 -1.39 5.13 23.63
C ILE A 80 -0.77 4.69 22.29
N ILE A 81 -1.46 3.82 21.56
CA ILE A 81 -0.97 3.26 20.28
C ILE A 81 -2.01 3.44 19.19
N ASN A 82 -3.20 2.85 19.37
CA ASN A 82 -4.21 2.78 18.32
C ASN A 82 -4.67 4.16 17.85
N ALA A 83 -4.61 5.18 18.70
CA ALA A 83 -4.97 6.54 18.34
C ALA A 83 -4.18 7.10 17.15
N ILE A 84 -2.85 6.82 17.09
CA ILE A 84 -1.94 7.31 16.04
C ILE A 84 -1.69 6.30 14.93
N TYR A 85 -1.96 5.01 15.16
CA TYR A 85 -1.76 3.92 14.19
C TYR A 85 -3.04 3.46 13.49
N GLY A 86 -4.08 4.30 13.43
CA GLY A 86 -5.35 4.00 12.79
C GLY A 86 -6.23 3.05 13.61
N PRO A 87 -7.08 3.61 14.49
CA PRO A 87 -7.92 2.81 15.37
C PRO A 87 -8.93 1.94 14.63
N LEU A 88 -9.50 2.43 13.51
CA LEU A 88 -10.44 1.66 12.72
C LEU A 88 -9.81 0.40 12.13
N PHE A 89 -8.56 0.49 11.69
CA PHE A 89 -7.82 -0.67 11.21
C PHE A 89 -7.49 -1.65 12.34
N ALA A 90 -7.21 -1.14 13.54
CA ALA A 90 -6.99 -1.99 14.71
C ALA A 90 -8.25 -2.76 15.09
N TYR A 91 -9.41 -2.11 15.14
CA TYR A 91 -10.69 -2.77 15.44
C TYR A 91 -11.11 -3.75 14.33
N PHE A 92 -10.89 -3.41 13.04
CA PHE A 92 -11.11 -4.33 11.94
C PHE A 92 -10.30 -5.63 12.12
N ASN A 93 -9.00 -5.51 12.43
CA ASN A 93 -8.17 -6.68 12.71
C ASN A 93 -8.57 -7.38 14.02
N GLY A 94 -9.02 -6.64 15.03
CA GLY A 94 -9.54 -7.19 16.28
C GLY A 94 -10.77 -8.11 16.03
N ILE A 95 -11.68 -7.70 15.15
CA ILE A 95 -12.80 -8.54 14.72
C ILE A 95 -12.29 -9.81 14.04
N LEU A 96 -11.29 -9.69 13.14
CA LEU A 96 -10.73 -10.85 12.45
C LEU A 96 -10.01 -11.80 13.43
N VAL A 97 -9.32 -11.29 14.44
CA VAL A 97 -8.71 -12.12 15.51
C VAL A 97 -9.78 -12.93 16.26
N LEU A 98 -10.92 -12.31 16.60
CA LEU A 98 -12.02 -12.99 17.27
C LEU A 98 -12.67 -14.07 16.39
N ILE A 99 -12.87 -13.77 15.10
CA ILE A 99 -13.44 -14.74 14.13
C ILE A 99 -12.48 -15.90 13.90
N ALA A 100 -11.20 -15.62 13.76
CA ALA A 100 -10.17 -16.63 13.47
C ALA A 100 -9.94 -17.60 14.63
N GLY A 101 -10.10 -17.16 15.87
CA GLY A 101 -9.92 -17.94 17.08
C GLY A 101 -8.48 -18.29 17.44
N ASN A 102 -7.55 -18.27 16.48
CA ASN A 102 -6.11 -18.47 16.66
C ASN A 102 -5.28 -17.72 15.62
N TRP A 103 -3.99 -17.54 15.88
CA TRP A 103 -3.09 -16.75 15.03
C TRP A 103 -2.81 -17.37 13.67
N PHE A 104 -2.80 -18.68 13.55
CA PHE A 104 -2.65 -19.37 12.27
C PHE A 104 -3.82 -19.01 11.32
N ASN A 105 -5.05 -19.25 11.76
CA ASN A 105 -6.24 -18.90 10.97
C ASN A 105 -6.28 -17.41 10.64
N TYR A 106 -5.91 -16.55 11.60
CA TYR A 106 -5.85 -15.12 11.40
C TYR A 106 -4.88 -14.74 10.26
N GLN A 107 -3.67 -15.30 10.25
CA GLN A 107 -2.69 -15.07 9.17
C GLN A 107 -3.20 -15.56 7.82
N VAL A 108 -3.81 -16.73 7.77
CA VAL A 108 -4.40 -17.28 6.53
C VAL A 108 -5.51 -16.37 6.01
N ILE A 109 -6.42 -15.92 6.87
CA ILE A 109 -7.49 -14.97 6.49
C ILE A 109 -6.88 -13.68 5.94
N LEU A 110 -5.88 -13.12 6.61
CA LEU A 110 -5.22 -11.90 6.17
C LEU A 110 -4.50 -12.06 4.83
N ALA A 111 -3.86 -13.20 4.59
CA ALA A 111 -3.20 -13.48 3.31
C ALA A 111 -4.20 -13.44 2.14
N TYR A 112 -5.37 -14.04 2.31
CA TYR A 112 -6.43 -13.94 1.30
C TYR A 112 -6.98 -12.52 1.16
N LEU A 113 -7.25 -11.84 2.26
CA LEU A 113 -7.81 -10.49 2.23
C LEU A 113 -6.87 -9.49 1.53
N ILE A 114 -5.58 -9.50 1.87
CA ILE A 114 -4.62 -8.58 1.25
C ILE A 114 -4.39 -8.91 -0.23
N SER A 115 -4.38 -10.20 -0.57
CA SER A 115 -4.24 -10.64 -1.97
C SER A 115 -5.45 -10.23 -2.80
N LEU A 116 -6.65 -10.44 -2.29
CA LEU A 116 -7.88 -10.01 -2.97
C LEU A 116 -7.96 -8.49 -3.08
N LEU A 117 -7.56 -7.75 -2.05
CA LEU A 117 -7.51 -6.30 -2.10
C LEU A 117 -6.47 -5.80 -3.12
N GLY A 118 -5.23 -6.30 -3.06
CA GLY A 118 -4.14 -5.87 -3.93
C GLY A 118 -4.36 -6.25 -5.39
N ALA A 119 -4.64 -7.53 -5.67
CA ALA A 119 -4.92 -7.98 -7.04
C ALA A 119 -6.24 -7.40 -7.56
N GLY A 120 -7.25 -7.27 -6.72
CA GLY A 120 -8.55 -6.68 -7.08
C GLY A 120 -8.44 -5.19 -7.41
N SER A 121 -7.66 -4.41 -6.64
CA SER A 121 -7.42 -3.00 -6.91
C SER A 121 -6.62 -2.80 -8.22
N MET A 122 -5.61 -3.64 -8.47
CA MET A 122 -4.85 -3.64 -9.72
C MET A 122 -5.73 -4.07 -10.91
N TYR A 123 -6.50 -5.14 -10.77
CA TYR A 123 -7.48 -5.55 -11.77
C TYR A 123 -8.45 -4.42 -12.11
N TYR A 124 -8.98 -3.74 -11.10
CA TYR A 124 -9.91 -2.62 -11.28
C TYR A 124 -9.25 -1.46 -12.02
N LEU A 125 -8.05 -1.06 -11.63
CA LEU A 125 -7.26 -0.05 -12.34
C LEU A 125 -7.12 -0.39 -13.82
N LEU A 126 -6.65 -1.61 -14.13
CA LEU A 126 -6.38 -2.06 -15.49
C LEU A 126 -7.66 -2.15 -16.33
N LYS A 127 -8.79 -2.53 -15.72
CA LYS A 127 -10.09 -2.48 -16.37
C LYS A 127 -10.52 -1.06 -16.73
N GLN A 128 -10.26 -0.08 -15.87
CA GLN A 128 -10.58 1.32 -16.13
C GLN A 128 -9.75 1.92 -17.28
N VAL A 129 -8.52 1.43 -17.48
CA VAL A 129 -7.67 1.84 -18.62
C VAL A 129 -7.85 0.98 -19.87
N GLY A 130 -8.87 0.11 -19.91
CA GLY A 130 -9.27 -0.62 -21.10
C GLY A 130 -8.59 -1.97 -21.34
N ILE A 131 -7.81 -2.47 -20.39
CA ILE A 131 -7.15 -3.78 -20.50
C ILE A 131 -8.20 -4.91 -20.44
N ASN A 132 -7.99 -5.97 -21.23
CA ASN A 132 -8.88 -7.14 -21.22
C ASN A 132 -8.84 -7.88 -19.87
N LYS A 133 -9.89 -8.66 -19.59
CA LYS A 133 -10.07 -9.31 -18.26
C LYS A 133 -8.93 -10.27 -17.90
N LEU A 134 -8.49 -11.10 -18.86
CA LEU A 134 -7.45 -12.10 -18.60
C LEU A 134 -6.13 -11.42 -18.22
N LEU A 135 -5.68 -10.47 -19.04
CA LEU A 135 -4.44 -9.75 -18.77
C LEU A 135 -4.52 -8.94 -17.48
N ALA A 136 -5.65 -8.28 -17.20
CA ALA A 136 -5.86 -7.56 -15.95
C ALA A 136 -5.77 -8.48 -14.73
N THR A 137 -6.29 -9.71 -14.83
CA THR A 137 -6.20 -10.71 -13.74
C THR A 137 -4.78 -11.20 -13.55
N VAL A 138 -4.08 -11.54 -14.64
CA VAL A 138 -2.67 -11.99 -14.60
C VAL A 138 -1.79 -10.91 -13.98
N MET A 139 -1.94 -9.66 -14.41
CA MET A 139 -1.18 -8.54 -13.86
C MET A 139 -1.53 -8.27 -12.39
N GLY A 140 -2.78 -8.46 -11.97
CA GLY A 140 -3.18 -8.42 -10.57
C GLY A 140 -2.46 -9.50 -9.74
N ILE A 141 -2.37 -10.73 -10.26
CA ILE A 141 -1.64 -11.81 -9.60
C ILE A 141 -0.13 -11.52 -9.54
N ILE A 142 0.45 -10.97 -10.61
CA ILE A 142 1.85 -10.54 -10.59
C ILE A 142 2.06 -9.46 -9.52
N TYR A 143 1.15 -8.48 -9.44
CA TYR A 143 1.24 -7.37 -8.49
C TYR A 143 1.29 -7.81 -7.04
N ILE A 144 0.52 -8.81 -6.64
CA ILE A 144 0.55 -9.33 -5.26
C ILE A 144 1.80 -10.17 -4.94
N ASN A 145 2.60 -10.49 -5.94
CA ASN A 145 3.86 -11.23 -5.78
C ASN A 145 5.10 -10.35 -5.87
N ILE A 146 4.94 -9.01 -5.81
CA ILE A 146 6.04 -8.04 -5.81
C ILE A 146 5.92 -7.08 -4.62
N GLY A 147 7.06 -6.54 -4.19
CA GLY A 147 7.14 -5.51 -3.16
C GLY A 147 6.68 -5.97 -1.77
N MET A 148 5.86 -5.15 -1.13
CA MET A 148 5.49 -5.30 0.29
C MET A 148 4.35 -6.29 0.55
N ILE A 149 3.57 -6.68 -0.46
CA ILE A 149 2.48 -7.64 -0.26
C ILE A 149 3.03 -9.04 0.06
N PRO A 150 4.00 -9.60 -0.71
CA PRO A 150 4.65 -10.85 -0.31
C PRO A 150 5.36 -10.75 1.05
N ALA A 151 5.93 -9.59 1.34
CA ALA A 151 6.52 -9.30 2.62
C ALA A 151 5.52 -9.41 3.77
N PHE A 152 4.30 -8.92 3.58
CA PHE A 152 3.23 -9.11 4.53
C PHE A 152 2.83 -10.58 4.67
N ILE A 153 2.62 -11.29 3.56
CA ILE A 153 2.18 -12.69 3.56
C ILE A 153 3.21 -13.58 4.25
N ASN A 154 4.50 -13.38 3.99
CA ASN A 154 5.56 -14.24 4.50
C ASN A 154 6.09 -13.84 5.89
N ARG A 155 5.96 -12.57 6.29
CA ARG A 155 6.60 -12.01 7.48
C ARG A 155 5.74 -11.03 8.27
N SER A 156 4.46 -10.88 7.92
CA SER A 156 3.51 -9.95 8.58
C SER A 156 3.94 -8.48 8.57
N SER A 157 4.60 -8.02 7.50
CA SER A 157 4.96 -6.61 7.34
C SER A 157 3.75 -5.79 6.90
N PHE A 158 3.19 -4.98 7.79
CA PHE A 158 1.92 -4.26 7.57
C PHE A 158 1.98 -3.16 6.48
N ASN A 159 3.17 -2.81 5.99
CA ASN A 159 3.33 -1.94 4.81
C ASN A 159 2.64 -2.50 3.55
N GLY A 160 2.48 -3.81 3.46
CA GLY A 160 1.80 -4.49 2.35
C GLY A 160 0.35 -4.04 2.16
N TRP A 161 -0.35 -3.70 3.23
CA TRP A 161 -1.71 -3.15 3.15
C TRP A 161 -1.75 -1.79 2.46
N GLY A 162 -0.75 -0.94 2.73
CA GLY A 162 -0.59 0.33 2.02
C GLY A 162 -0.40 0.11 0.51
N GLN A 163 0.50 -0.83 0.13
CA GLN A 163 0.72 -1.18 -1.27
C GLN A 163 -0.56 -1.73 -1.92
N ALA A 164 -1.34 -2.56 -1.24
CA ALA A 164 -2.56 -3.12 -1.81
C ALA A 164 -3.60 -2.06 -2.23
N LEU A 165 -3.56 -0.87 -1.63
CA LEU A 165 -4.42 0.27 -1.97
C LEU A 165 -3.83 1.19 -3.06
N MET A 166 -2.52 1.10 -3.36
CA MET A 166 -1.86 2.01 -4.32
C MET A 166 -2.46 2.01 -5.72
N PRO A 167 -2.92 0.89 -6.32
CA PRO A 167 -3.55 0.94 -7.63
C PRO A 167 -4.80 1.85 -7.68
N LEU A 168 -5.51 2.01 -6.57
CA LEU A 168 -6.64 2.96 -6.48
C LEU A 168 -6.18 4.42 -6.47
N VAL A 169 -5.01 4.71 -5.88
CA VAL A 169 -4.37 6.04 -5.94
C VAL A 169 -3.90 6.32 -7.37
N VAL A 170 -3.25 5.33 -8.01
CA VAL A 170 -2.83 5.43 -9.41
C VAL A 170 -4.02 5.69 -10.33
N LEU A 171 -5.17 5.07 -10.07
CA LEU A 171 -6.39 5.34 -10.84
C LEU A 171 -6.83 6.81 -10.69
N CYS A 172 -6.73 7.40 -9.51
CA CYS A 172 -6.99 8.84 -9.33
C CYS A 172 -5.98 9.68 -10.15
N SER A 173 -4.71 9.29 -10.15
CA SER A 173 -3.64 9.95 -10.93
C SER A 173 -3.90 9.87 -12.44
N VAL A 174 -4.26 8.69 -12.95
CA VAL A 174 -4.59 8.47 -14.38
C VAL A 174 -5.76 9.37 -14.81
N ARG A 175 -6.79 9.49 -13.99
CA ARG A 175 -7.93 10.38 -14.27
C ARG A 175 -7.51 11.84 -14.40
N MET A 176 -6.58 12.32 -13.57
CA MET A 176 -6.06 13.68 -13.63
C MET A 176 -5.47 14.04 -15.00
N ILE A 177 -4.96 13.04 -15.73
CA ILE A 177 -4.39 13.21 -17.08
C ILE A 177 -5.44 12.97 -18.17
N CYS A 178 -6.26 11.90 -18.03
CA CYS A 178 -7.10 11.41 -19.11
C CYS A 178 -8.49 12.06 -19.16
N ASP A 179 -9.05 12.46 -18.03
CA ASP A 179 -10.40 13.02 -17.95
C ASP A 179 -10.40 14.54 -17.80
N LYS A 180 -10.45 15.25 -18.95
CA LYS A 180 -10.52 16.71 -18.96
C LYS A 180 -11.85 17.27 -18.46
N LYS A 181 -12.94 16.47 -18.44
CA LYS A 181 -14.24 16.94 -17.95
C LYS A 181 -14.30 16.91 -16.43
N GLN A 182 -13.81 15.84 -15.84
CA GLN A 182 -13.79 15.61 -14.39
C GLN A 182 -12.44 15.02 -13.96
N PRO A 183 -11.36 15.84 -13.96
CA PRO A 183 -10.01 15.33 -13.72
C PRO A 183 -9.82 14.74 -12.32
N ILE A 184 -10.62 15.15 -11.35
CA ILE A 184 -10.58 14.63 -9.98
C ILE A 184 -11.96 14.12 -9.57
N ASN A 185 -12.05 12.81 -9.34
CA ASN A 185 -13.16 12.23 -8.60
C ASN A 185 -12.87 12.40 -7.10
N TRP A 186 -13.41 13.46 -6.52
CA TRP A 186 -13.13 13.85 -5.14
C TRP A 186 -13.58 12.82 -4.11
N ILE A 187 -14.67 12.10 -4.37
CA ILE A 187 -15.17 11.04 -3.48
C ILE A 187 -14.19 9.87 -3.47
N GLN A 188 -13.75 9.40 -4.64
CA GLN A 188 -12.80 8.30 -4.73
C GLN A 188 -11.46 8.67 -4.07
N LEU A 189 -10.93 9.86 -4.36
CA LEU A 189 -9.68 10.32 -3.77
C LEU A 189 -9.79 10.44 -2.25
N MET A 190 -10.87 11.04 -1.74
CA MET A 190 -11.17 11.15 -0.32
C MET A 190 -11.19 9.78 0.38
N ILE A 191 -11.94 8.83 -0.17
CA ILE A 191 -12.07 7.48 0.44
C ILE A 191 -10.72 6.77 0.46
N VAL A 192 -10.00 6.75 -0.66
CA VAL A 192 -8.72 6.03 -0.75
C VAL A 192 -7.68 6.63 0.17
N MET A 193 -7.56 7.96 0.23
CA MET A 193 -6.62 8.63 1.11
C MET A 193 -6.97 8.43 2.60
N SER A 194 -8.26 8.46 2.95
CA SER A 194 -8.72 8.20 4.31
C SER A 194 -8.43 6.75 4.73
N LEU A 195 -8.65 5.77 3.85
CA LEU A 195 -8.29 4.37 4.11
C LEU A 195 -6.78 4.22 4.33
N LEU A 196 -5.96 4.88 3.51
CA LEU A 196 -4.50 4.85 3.66
C LEU A 196 -4.05 5.43 5.01
N ILE A 197 -4.64 6.53 5.46
CA ILE A 197 -4.33 7.13 6.78
C ILE A 197 -4.65 6.15 7.90
N GLN A 198 -5.79 5.46 7.83
CA GLN A 198 -6.18 4.47 8.84
C GLN A 198 -5.31 3.21 8.83
N VAL A 199 -4.78 2.83 7.67
CA VAL A 199 -4.00 1.60 7.50
C VAL A 199 -2.51 1.86 7.76
N HIS A 200 -1.93 2.89 7.11
CA HIS A 200 -0.50 3.15 7.17
C HIS A 200 -0.15 4.59 6.74
N VAL A 201 0.11 5.44 7.73
CA VAL A 201 0.37 6.88 7.53
C VAL A 201 1.53 7.15 6.55
N LEU A 202 2.62 6.38 6.64
CA LEU A 202 3.76 6.55 5.73
C LEU A 202 3.38 6.25 4.26
N SER A 203 2.54 5.22 4.01
CA SER A 203 2.02 4.95 2.66
C SER A 203 1.14 6.09 2.15
N THR A 204 0.46 6.81 3.04
CA THR A 204 -0.30 8.01 2.66
C THR A 204 0.64 9.11 2.16
N LEU A 205 1.76 9.34 2.83
CA LEU A 205 2.77 10.32 2.38
C LEU A 205 3.37 9.93 1.01
N MET A 206 3.61 8.64 0.79
CA MET A 206 4.05 8.14 -0.52
C MET A 206 2.99 8.32 -1.59
N ALA A 207 1.70 8.09 -1.27
CA ALA A 207 0.59 8.36 -2.17
C ALA A 207 0.48 9.85 -2.53
N VAL A 208 0.71 10.76 -1.57
CA VAL A 208 0.79 12.20 -1.84
C VAL A 208 1.93 12.50 -2.81
N LEU A 209 3.12 11.94 -2.58
CA LEU A 209 4.28 12.11 -3.47
C LEU A 209 3.96 11.61 -4.89
N LEU A 210 3.27 10.47 -5.02
CA LEU A 210 2.81 9.96 -6.31
C LEU A 210 1.84 10.95 -7.00
N LEU A 211 0.90 11.54 -6.28
CA LEU A 211 -0.14 12.40 -6.82
C LEU A 211 0.37 13.77 -7.30
N ILE A 212 1.41 14.33 -6.67
CA ILE A 212 1.88 15.71 -6.93
C ILE A 212 2.10 16.00 -8.42
N PRO A 213 2.92 15.25 -9.19
CA PRO A 213 3.18 15.60 -10.59
C PRO A 213 1.95 15.44 -11.47
N PHE A 214 1.06 14.49 -11.16
CA PHE A 214 -0.20 14.32 -11.89
C PHE A 214 -1.15 15.51 -11.65
N PHE A 215 -1.20 15.99 -10.42
CA PHE A 215 -1.98 17.17 -10.05
C PHE A 215 -1.46 18.43 -10.76
N ILE A 216 -0.13 18.65 -10.73
CA ILE A 216 0.50 19.77 -11.43
C ILE A 216 0.23 19.69 -12.94
N TYR A 217 0.39 18.51 -13.54
CA TYR A 217 0.12 18.31 -14.95
C TYR A 217 -1.36 18.58 -15.26
N SER A 218 -2.28 18.15 -14.41
CA SER A 218 -3.71 18.42 -14.56
C SER A 218 -4.01 19.92 -14.55
N LEU A 219 -3.34 20.71 -13.70
CA LEU A 219 -3.48 22.18 -13.70
C LEU A 219 -2.99 22.81 -15.01
N ILE A 220 -1.89 22.30 -15.55
CA ILE A 220 -1.30 22.83 -16.80
C ILE A 220 -2.20 22.56 -18.01
N ILE A 221 -2.81 21.37 -18.10
CA ILE A 221 -3.60 20.99 -19.29
C ILE A 221 -5.05 21.47 -19.24
N ASN A 222 -5.54 21.89 -18.09
CA ASN A 222 -6.92 22.35 -17.94
C ASN A 222 -6.96 23.89 -17.94
N ASN A 223 -7.58 24.49 -18.97
CA ASN A 223 -7.74 25.94 -19.06
C ASN A 223 -8.56 26.53 -17.91
N ASN A 224 -9.39 25.72 -17.24
CA ASN A 224 -10.18 26.13 -16.09
C ASN A 224 -9.66 25.43 -14.82
N SER A 225 -8.78 26.11 -14.10
CA SER A 225 -8.18 25.61 -12.87
C SER A 225 -9.20 25.30 -11.77
N LYS A 226 -10.38 25.94 -11.77
CA LYS A 226 -11.46 25.66 -10.80
C LYS A 226 -11.95 24.22 -10.91
N LYS A 227 -11.94 23.61 -12.09
CA LYS A 227 -12.30 22.19 -12.29
C LYS A 227 -11.34 21.23 -11.61
N VAL A 228 -10.12 21.66 -11.32
CA VAL A 228 -9.11 20.88 -10.62
C VAL A 228 -9.11 21.22 -9.13
N TRP A 229 -9.06 22.51 -8.79
CA TRP A 229 -8.94 22.97 -7.40
C TRP A 229 -10.17 22.64 -6.54
N ILE A 230 -11.39 22.89 -7.03
CA ILE A 230 -12.60 22.67 -6.23
C ILE A 230 -12.75 21.20 -5.80
N PRO A 231 -12.72 20.21 -6.71
CA PRO A 231 -12.81 18.81 -6.27
C PRO A 231 -11.58 18.37 -5.46
N PHE A 232 -10.39 18.91 -5.70
CA PHE A 232 -9.22 18.63 -4.89
C PHE A 232 -9.42 19.09 -3.43
N ILE A 233 -9.85 20.33 -3.23
CA ILE A 233 -10.13 20.88 -1.89
C ILE A 233 -11.22 20.05 -1.19
N LYS A 234 -12.30 19.68 -1.91
CA LYS A 234 -13.34 18.78 -1.37
C LYS A 234 -12.76 17.43 -0.93
N ALA A 235 -11.86 16.83 -1.73
CA ALA A 235 -11.21 15.58 -1.38
C ALA A 235 -10.34 15.73 -0.12
N VAL A 236 -9.54 16.79 -0.04
CA VAL A 236 -8.68 17.07 1.12
C VAL A 236 -9.53 17.28 2.38
N LEU A 237 -10.54 18.17 2.34
CA LEU A 237 -11.41 18.43 3.48
C LEU A 237 -12.15 17.16 3.92
N GLY A 238 -12.70 16.40 2.98
CA GLY A 238 -13.35 15.14 3.28
C GLY A 238 -12.39 14.10 3.89
N THR A 239 -11.15 14.03 3.39
CA THR A 239 -10.10 13.17 3.96
C THR A 239 -9.78 13.58 5.40
N VAL A 240 -9.65 14.87 5.68
CA VAL A 240 -9.42 15.39 7.04
C VAL A 240 -10.57 15.02 7.96
N VAL A 241 -11.81 15.18 7.52
CA VAL A 241 -13.01 14.83 8.31
C VAL A 241 -13.05 13.31 8.58
N LEU A 242 -12.88 12.47 7.57
CA LEU A 242 -12.92 11.01 7.73
C LEU A 242 -11.74 10.44 8.52
N SER A 243 -10.65 11.17 8.61
CA SER A 243 -9.45 10.78 9.36
C SER A 243 -9.22 11.65 10.60
N ALA A 244 -10.23 12.41 11.03
CA ALA A 244 -10.12 13.35 12.14
C ALA A 244 -9.70 12.68 13.46
N ASN A 245 -10.05 11.41 13.66
CA ASN A 245 -9.61 10.60 14.79
C ASN A 245 -8.08 10.43 14.84
N VAL A 246 -7.43 10.14 13.70
CA VAL A 246 -5.96 10.00 13.63
C VAL A 246 -5.28 11.37 13.68
N ILE A 247 -5.76 12.31 12.84
CA ILE A 247 -5.20 13.66 12.76
C ILE A 247 -5.32 14.38 14.12
N GLY A 248 -6.49 14.30 14.76
CA GLY A 248 -6.72 14.88 16.09
C GLY A 248 -5.83 14.26 17.16
N ALA A 249 -5.62 12.92 17.10
CA ALA A 249 -4.70 12.26 18.01
C ALA A 249 -3.26 12.79 17.85
N PHE A 250 -2.77 12.95 16.62
CA PHE A 250 -1.46 13.54 16.38
C PHE A 250 -1.36 14.98 16.89
N LEU A 251 -2.39 15.82 16.66
CA LEU A 251 -2.41 17.21 17.11
C LEU A 251 -2.42 17.34 18.64
N VAL A 252 -3.02 16.39 19.34
CA VAL A 252 -3.04 16.40 20.82
C VAL A 252 -1.76 15.78 21.39
N LEU A 253 -1.33 14.62 20.86
CA LEU A 253 -0.25 13.85 21.47
C LEU A 253 1.15 14.43 21.20
N MET A 254 1.40 14.96 20.00
CA MET A 254 2.73 15.47 19.65
C MET A 254 3.18 16.65 20.50
N PRO A 255 2.33 17.66 20.82
CA PRO A 255 2.72 18.77 21.68
C PRO A 255 2.77 18.42 23.18
N THR A 256 1.96 17.44 23.60
CA THR A 256 1.77 17.14 25.04
C THR A 256 2.62 15.99 25.57
N ASN A 257 3.24 15.21 24.66
CA ASN A 257 4.06 14.06 25.04
C ASN A 257 5.47 14.20 24.48
N HIS A 258 6.46 13.94 25.32
CA HIS A 258 7.85 13.77 24.88
C HIS A 258 8.04 12.37 24.31
N LEU A 259 7.61 12.17 23.06
CA LEU A 259 7.79 10.90 22.38
C LEU A 259 9.28 10.69 22.11
N SER A 260 9.79 9.52 22.47
CA SER A 260 11.15 9.13 22.11
C SER A 260 11.29 9.13 20.59
N ALA A 261 12.38 9.68 20.09
CA ALA A 261 12.70 9.58 18.66
C ALA A 261 12.80 8.11 18.26
N THR A 262 12.29 7.80 17.07
CA THR A 262 12.50 6.47 16.49
C THR A 262 13.99 6.27 16.20
N THR A 263 14.43 5.02 16.18
CA THR A 263 15.83 4.67 15.85
C THR A 263 16.23 5.31 14.54
N GLU A 264 17.35 6.03 14.53
CA GLU A 264 17.91 6.62 13.33
C GLU A 264 18.54 5.54 12.45
N PHE A 265 18.22 5.57 11.15
CA PHE A 265 18.85 4.72 10.15
C PHE A 265 19.62 5.58 9.14
N ASP A 266 20.77 5.06 8.71
CA ASP A 266 21.55 5.69 7.64
C ASP A 266 20.84 5.48 6.29
N LEU A 267 20.25 6.56 5.76
CA LEU A 267 19.50 6.52 4.51
C LEU A 267 20.37 6.04 3.32
N SER A 268 21.69 6.26 3.36
CA SER A 268 22.60 5.81 2.30
C SER A 268 22.69 4.28 2.19
N ARG A 269 22.34 3.57 3.28
CA ARG A 269 22.32 2.11 3.33
C ARG A 269 20.94 1.53 3.05
N GLY A 270 19.89 2.32 3.14
CA GLY A 270 18.50 1.90 3.00
C GLY A 270 17.94 1.93 1.58
N GLY A 271 18.76 2.17 0.55
CA GLY A 271 18.34 2.15 -0.86
C GLY A 271 18.42 0.77 -1.49
N LEU A 272 17.60 0.54 -2.53
CA LEU A 272 17.68 -0.65 -3.36
C LEU A 272 19.07 -0.80 -3.98
N ARG A 273 19.64 -2.00 -3.92
CA ARG A 273 20.93 -2.34 -4.52
C ARG A 273 20.75 -3.41 -5.60
N PRO A 274 21.62 -3.47 -6.63
CA PRO A 274 21.50 -4.43 -7.73
C PRO A 274 21.40 -5.89 -7.29
N HIS A 275 22.17 -6.32 -6.28
CA HIS A 275 22.12 -7.69 -5.78
C HIS A 275 20.76 -8.07 -5.19
N MET A 276 20.01 -7.09 -4.64
CA MET A 276 18.65 -7.34 -4.13
C MET A 276 17.64 -7.68 -5.23
N LEU A 277 17.98 -7.43 -6.50
CA LEU A 277 17.14 -7.79 -7.64
C LEU A 277 17.18 -9.30 -7.93
N TRP A 278 18.27 -9.98 -7.54
CA TRP A 278 18.53 -11.38 -7.85
C TRP A 278 18.59 -12.27 -6.63
N HIS A 279 18.96 -11.70 -5.47
CA HIS A 279 19.10 -12.41 -4.21
C HIS A 279 18.29 -11.72 -3.12
N ASN A 280 17.46 -12.47 -2.47
CA ASN A 280 16.74 -12.00 -1.26
C ASN A 280 17.64 -12.19 -0.03
N GLU A 281 18.84 -11.57 -0.05
CA GLU A 281 19.93 -11.83 0.93
C GLU A 281 19.54 -11.47 2.36
N TYR A 282 18.63 -10.56 2.57
CA TYR A 282 18.34 -10.10 3.93
C TYR A 282 17.07 -10.71 4.51
N GLY A 283 16.43 -11.64 3.78
CA GLY A 283 15.09 -12.04 4.24
C GLY A 283 14.26 -10.80 4.61
N THR A 284 14.79 -9.64 4.31
CA THR A 284 14.16 -8.38 4.51
C THR A 284 13.05 -8.33 3.50
N ALA A 285 11.96 -8.60 3.99
CA ALA A 285 10.63 -8.49 3.50
C ALA A 285 10.33 -7.25 2.65
N PHE A 286 11.31 -6.45 2.27
CA PHE A 286 11.07 -5.07 1.93
C PHE A 286 11.01 -4.78 0.43
N ALA A 287 11.57 -5.65 -0.40
CA ALA A 287 11.53 -5.44 -1.85
C ALA A 287 11.71 -6.76 -2.60
N TYR A 288 10.73 -7.64 -2.53
CA TYR A 288 10.69 -8.79 -3.42
C TYR A 288 10.50 -8.26 -4.85
N ILE A 289 11.59 -8.23 -5.61
CA ILE A 289 11.57 -7.98 -7.03
C ILE A 289 11.88 -9.30 -7.71
N LEU A 290 10.87 -9.88 -8.36
CA LEU A 290 11.11 -11.03 -9.22
C LEU A 290 11.97 -10.59 -10.41
N PRO A 291 13.00 -11.36 -10.84
CA PRO A 291 13.83 -11.01 -11.99
C PRO A 291 13.03 -10.71 -13.25
N ILE A 292 11.93 -11.42 -13.48
CA ILE A 292 11.02 -11.16 -14.62
C ILE A 292 10.40 -9.75 -14.53
N PHE A 293 10.17 -9.23 -13.32
CA PHE A 293 9.60 -7.89 -13.14
C PHE A 293 10.62 -6.82 -13.53
N VAL A 294 11.88 -7.02 -13.24
CA VAL A 294 12.97 -6.14 -13.72
C VAL A 294 13.00 -6.10 -15.25
N LEU A 295 12.88 -7.25 -15.90
CA LEU A 295 12.81 -7.33 -17.37
C LEU A 295 11.60 -6.57 -17.90
N LEU A 296 10.45 -6.65 -17.24
CA LEU A 296 9.25 -5.91 -17.63
C LEU A 296 9.45 -4.38 -17.49
N ILE A 297 10.10 -3.92 -16.43
CA ILE A 297 10.43 -2.49 -16.25
C ILE A 297 11.36 -2.02 -17.37
N ILE A 298 12.41 -2.79 -17.68
CA ILE A 298 13.34 -2.48 -18.77
C ILE A 298 12.60 -2.45 -20.11
N ALA A 299 11.78 -3.45 -20.40
CA ALA A 299 10.97 -3.51 -21.63
C ALA A 299 10.02 -2.30 -21.73
N GLN A 300 9.37 -1.93 -20.64
CA GLN A 300 8.49 -0.75 -20.58
C GLN A 300 9.27 0.54 -20.86
N PHE A 301 10.46 0.68 -20.29
CA PHE A 301 11.32 1.84 -20.53
C PHE A 301 11.73 1.94 -22.01
N ILE A 302 12.20 0.84 -22.60
CA ILE A 302 12.55 0.76 -24.02
C ILE A 302 11.33 1.11 -24.88
N TYR A 303 10.17 0.53 -24.59
CA TYR A 303 8.93 0.82 -25.31
C TYR A 303 8.58 2.30 -25.30
N VAL A 304 8.68 2.95 -24.13
CA VAL A 304 8.38 4.38 -24.01
C VAL A 304 9.39 5.24 -24.77
N VAL A 305 10.69 4.92 -24.70
CA VAL A 305 11.72 5.64 -25.47
C VAL A 305 11.41 5.57 -26.97
N MET A 306 10.96 4.41 -27.46
CA MET A 306 10.61 4.22 -28.88
C MET A 306 9.29 4.90 -29.30
N HIS A 307 8.37 5.14 -28.35
CA HIS A 307 7.00 5.59 -28.63
C HIS A 307 6.58 6.85 -27.84
N TYR A 308 7.51 7.63 -27.29
CA TYR A 308 7.22 8.72 -26.35
C TYR A 308 6.24 9.79 -26.87
N LYS A 309 6.21 10.03 -28.19
CA LYS A 309 5.27 10.98 -28.81
C LYS A 309 3.85 10.43 -28.95
N ARG A 310 3.68 9.10 -28.96
CA ARG A 310 2.42 8.45 -29.30
C ARG A 310 1.46 8.30 -28.12
N ASN A 311 1.99 8.09 -26.91
CA ASN A 311 1.18 7.90 -25.70
C ASN A 311 1.73 8.70 -24.52
N LYS A 312 1.21 9.91 -24.35
CA LYS A 312 1.65 10.85 -23.31
C LYS A 312 1.45 10.31 -21.89
N LEU A 313 0.33 9.61 -21.63
CA LEU A 313 0.08 9.02 -20.31
C LEU A 313 1.15 7.97 -19.98
N ASN A 314 1.37 7.03 -20.90
CA ASN A 314 2.35 5.97 -20.70
C ASN A 314 3.75 6.54 -20.47
N THR A 315 4.13 7.53 -21.28
CA THR A 315 5.41 8.25 -21.11
C THR A 315 5.51 8.90 -19.74
N PHE A 316 4.47 9.62 -19.31
CA PHE A 316 4.47 10.34 -18.04
C PHE A 316 4.55 9.37 -16.84
N VAL A 317 3.73 8.31 -16.85
CA VAL A 317 3.74 7.28 -15.80
C VAL A 317 5.10 6.59 -15.72
N THR A 318 5.69 6.22 -16.86
CA THR A 318 7.00 5.56 -16.89
C THR A 318 8.12 6.48 -16.39
N ILE A 319 8.14 7.74 -16.82
CA ILE A 319 9.14 8.71 -16.35
C ILE A 319 9.02 8.86 -14.83
N TRP A 320 7.80 9.09 -14.31
CA TRP A 320 7.62 9.29 -12.87
C TRP A 320 7.94 8.02 -12.07
N GLY A 321 7.51 6.85 -12.51
CA GLY A 321 7.88 5.56 -11.91
C GLY A 321 9.41 5.36 -11.90
N THR A 322 10.10 5.70 -13.00
CA THR A 322 11.57 5.63 -13.07
C THR A 322 12.23 6.60 -12.09
N VAL A 323 11.71 7.82 -11.94
CA VAL A 323 12.20 8.78 -10.93
C VAL A 323 12.03 8.21 -9.52
N LEU A 324 10.85 7.63 -9.21
CA LEU A 324 10.60 7.03 -7.90
C LEU A 324 11.51 5.81 -7.65
N LEU A 325 11.77 4.98 -8.66
CA LEU A 325 12.75 3.89 -8.57
C LEU A 325 14.17 4.43 -8.34
N GLY A 326 14.55 5.48 -9.04
CA GLY A 326 15.83 6.16 -8.81
C GLY A 326 15.97 6.66 -7.38
N LEU A 327 14.94 7.32 -6.86
CA LEU A 327 14.87 7.78 -5.47
C LEU A 327 14.87 6.61 -4.46
N SER A 328 14.31 5.46 -4.82
CA SER A 328 14.33 4.27 -3.96
C SER A 328 15.67 3.57 -3.90
N SER A 329 16.59 3.92 -4.80
CA SER A 329 17.86 3.21 -5.01
C SER A 329 19.05 3.84 -4.27
N PHE A 330 20.13 3.08 -4.20
CA PHE A 330 21.42 3.53 -3.65
C PHE A 330 22.12 4.60 -4.53
N VAL A 331 21.68 4.73 -5.80
CA VAL A 331 22.24 5.70 -6.76
C VAL A 331 21.91 7.14 -6.36
N PHE A 332 20.75 7.34 -5.73
CA PHE A 332 20.37 8.65 -5.23
C PHE A 332 21.22 9.04 -3.99
N PRO A 333 21.75 10.26 -3.92
CA PRO A 333 22.70 10.66 -2.88
C PRO A 333 22.05 10.93 -1.53
N TRP A 334 21.39 9.92 -0.95
CA TRP A 334 20.74 9.98 0.35
C TRP A 334 21.67 10.43 1.48
N GLY A 335 22.96 10.11 1.37
CA GLY A 335 23.96 10.57 2.31
C GLY A 335 24.09 12.10 2.39
N LEU A 336 23.86 12.82 1.27
CA LEU A 336 23.81 14.28 1.26
C LEU A 336 22.49 14.80 1.82
N VAL A 337 21.37 14.18 1.40
CA VAL A 337 20.02 14.57 1.85
C VAL A 337 19.88 14.47 3.37
N GLN A 338 20.36 13.39 3.98
CA GLN A 338 20.29 13.21 5.44
C GLN A 338 21.18 14.18 6.24
N ARG A 339 22.20 14.78 5.61
CA ARG A 339 23.02 15.86 6.23
C ARG A 339 22.21 17.16 6.30
N VAL A 340 21.42 17.45 5.26
CA VAL A 340 20.59 18.67 5.19
C VAL A 340 19.31 18.51 6.01
N PHE A 341 18.72 17.31 6.01
CA PHE A 341 17.49 16.98 6.70
C PHE A 341 17.68 15.77 7.63
N PRO A 342 18.32 15.94 8.80
CA PRO A 342 18.65 14.84 9.70
C PRO A 342 17.43 14.04 10.19
N SER A 343 16.29 14.70 10.36
CA SER A 343 15.03 14.08 10.81
C SER A 343 14.53 12.98 9.88
N LEU A 344 14.92 12.98 8.61
CA LEU A 344 14.56 11.91 7.68
C LEU A 344 15.12 10.55 8.09
N LYS A 345 16.22 10.50 8.81
CA LYS A 345 16.78 9.26 9.36
C LYS A 345 15.80 8.54 10.29
N SER A 346 15.02 9.31 11.05
CA SER A 346 14.04 8.76 11.98
C SER A 346 12.68 8.52 11.34
N TYR A 347 12.17 9.45 10.51
CA TYR A 347 10.81 9.36 9.98
C TYR A 347 10.71 8.57 8.70
N PHE A 348 11.65 8.72 7.79
CA PHE A 348 11.63 8.02 6.50
C PHE A 348 12.37 6.68 6.56
N GLN A 349 13.52 6.65 7.24
CA GLN A 349 14.36 5.50 7.55
C GLN A 349 14.90 4.76 6.33
N PHE A 350 14.05 4.30 5.41
CA PHE A 350 14.40 3.39 4.32
C PHE A 350 13.91 3.89 2.97
N PRO A 351 14.79 4.42 2.10
CA PRO A 351 14.46 4.85 0.74
C PRO A 351 13.78 3.79 -0.12
N PHE A 352 14.11 2.49 0.05
CA PHE A 352 13.47 1.42 -0.70
C PHE A 352 11.93 1.37 -0.51
N ARG A 353 11.37 1.98 0.53
CA ARG A 353 9.91 2.09 0.73
C ARG A 353 9.20 2.82 -0.42
N LEU A 354 9.91 3.67 -1.17
CA LEU A 354 9.37 4.32 -2.37
C LEU A 354 9.00 3.33 -3.48
N THR A 355 9.49 2.10 -3.44
CA THR A 355 9.06 1.04 -4.36
C THR A 355 7.56 0.77 -4.30
N VAL A 356 6.91 1.01 -3.16
CA VAL A 356 5.46 0.88 -2.98
C VAL A 356 4.66 1.69 -4.00
N VAL A 357 5.21 2.83 -4.44
CA VAL A 357 4.57 3.74 -5.41
C VAL A 357 5.27 3.73 -6.77
N ALA A 358 6.43 3.10 -6.87
CA ALA A 358 7.19 3.00 -8.11
C ALA A 358 6.74 1.83 -9.00
N TYR A 359 6.20 0.75 -8.41
CA TYR A 359 5.66 -0.43 -9.09
C TYR A 359 4.21 -0.22 -9.49
#